data_2412eafe0c1de7f4715bda5bf97d4c75
#
_entry.id   2412eafe0c1de7f4715bda5bf97d4c75
#
_cell.length_a   1.000
_cell.length_b   1.000
_cell.length_c   1.000
_cell.angle_alpha   90.00
_cell.angle_beta   90.00
_cell.angle_gamma   90.00
#
_symmetry.space_group_name_H-M   'P 1'
#
loop_
_entity.id
_entity.type
_entity.pdbx_description
1 polymer ?
#
loop_
_entity_poly.entity_id
_entity_poly.type
_entity_poly.pdbx_seq_one_letter_code
_entity_poly.pdbx_strand_id
1 'polypeptide(L)'
;NQIMRGLYDAKDDDLVIISDLDEIPDLEKLKNIKIKKYAIFFQKIYKYKINLLSESEYPWQGSRIVRKKYLKSPQWLRNKIFKRIKFWQFHRHLTNPQFIHDGGWHFSYIMSLEKIKLKIESFAHGEWNIEKFSNIDHIKKQIEARRDLYDNNRILKKVEINNTFPRYILDNIEKFGEFIV
;
A
#
# COMPACT_ATOMS: atom_id res chain seq x y z
N ASN A 1 -14.98 -17.08 5.82
CA ASN A 1 -14.10 -16.02 5.32
C ASN A 1 -14.70 -15.46 4.02
N GLN A 2 -15.17 -14.20 4.04
CA GLN A 2 -15.91 -13.58 2.93
C GLN A 2 -15.07 -13.52 1.63
N ILE A 3 -13.78 -13.23 1.75
CA ILE A 3 -12.87 -13.18 0.57
C ILE A 3 -12.83 -14.54 -0.14
N MET A 4 -12.82 -15.66 0.59
CA MET A 4 -12.84 -16.99 -0.02
C MET A 4 -14.15 -17.27 -0.78
N ARG A 5 -15.28 -16.70 -0.31
CA ARG A 5 -16.57 -16.83 -1.02
C ARG A 5 -16.53 -16.12 -2.38
N GLY A 6 -15.84 -14.98 -2.46
CA GLY A 6 -15.64 -14.26 -3.73
C GLY A 6 -14.77 -15.00 -4.75
N LEU A 7 -14.14 -16.12 -4.37
CA LEU A 7 -13.29 -16.93 -5.26
C LEU A 7 -13.99 -18.24 -5.72
N TYR A 8 -15.30 -18.33 -5.58
CA TYR A 8 -16.05 -19.54 -5.91
C TYR A 8 -15.83 -20.01 -7.35
N ASP A 9 -15.87 -19.07 -8.30
CA ASP A 9 -15.75 -19.35 -9.73
C ASP A 9 -14.28 -19.31 -10.24
N ALA A 10 -13.33 -19.00 -9.36
CA ALA A 10 -11.93 -18.91 -9.74
C ALA A 10 -11.33 -20.29 -10.03
N LYS A 11 -10.66 -20.42 -11.17
CA LYS A 11 -9.98 -21.64 -11.61
C LYS A 11 -8.59 -21.74 -10.93
N ASP A 12 -8.03 -22.94 -10.91
CA ASP A 12 -6.76 -23.23 -10.25
C ASP A 12 -5.58 -22.37 -10.74
N ASP A 13 -5.55 -22.04 -12.01
CA ASP A 13 -4.48 -21.24 -12.60
C ASP A 13 -4.77 -19.72 -12.61
N ASP A 14 -5.95 -19.30 -12.17
CA ASP A 14 -6.26 -17.88 -12.06
C ASP A 14 -5.35 -17.19 -11.04
N LEU A 15 -5.05 -15.93 -11.33
CA LEU A 15 -4.27 -15.07 -10.46
C LEU A 15 -5.21 -14.33 -9.50
N VAL A 16 -5.03 -14.56 -8.22
CA VAL A 16 -5.78 -13.89 -7.16
C VAL A 16 -4.92 -12.80 -6.55
N ILE A 17 -5.40 -11.57 -6.57
CA ILE A 17 -4.77 -10.43 -5.92
C ILE A 17 -5.52 -10.11 -4.64
N ILE A 18 -4.79 -9.94 -3.54
CA ILE A 18 -5.32 -9.42 -2.28
C ILE A 18 -4.62 -8.10 -1.98
N SER A 19 -5.43 -7.07 -1.84
CA SER A 19 -5.02 -5.68 -1.67
C SER A 19 -5.82 -5.06 -0.52
N ASP A 20 -5.22 -4.18 0.23
CA ASP A 20 -5.97 -3.29 1.10
C ASP A 20 -6.63 -2.18 0.26
N LEU A 21 -7.65 -1.52 0.81
CA LEU A 21 -8.48 -0.58 0.04
C LEU A 21 -7.69 0.60 -0.55
N ASP A 22 -6.65 1.00 0.14
CA ASP A 22 -5.78 2.12 -0.23
C ASP A 22 -4.50 1.69 -0.97
N GLU A 23 -4.42 0.42 -1.38
CA GLU A 23 -3.33 -0.14 -2.18
C GLU A 23 -3.78 -0.42 -3.62
N ILE A 24 -3.10 0.15 -4.58
CA ILE A 24 -3.37 -0.03 -6.01
C ILE A 24 -2.18 -0.74 -6.64
N PRO A 25 -2.29 -2.04 -6.98
CA PRO A 25 -1.22 -2.74 -7.69
C PRO A 25 -1.14 -2.28 -9.16
N ASP A 26 0.06 -2.11 -9.66
CA ASP A 26 0.29 -1.84 -11.08
C ASP A 26 0.23 -3.15 -11.88
N LEU A 27 -0.91 -3.41 -12.51
CA LEU A 27 -1.14 -4.63 -13.26
C LEU A 27 -0.34 -4.69 -14.58
N GLU A 28 0.11 -3.54 -15.11
CA GLU A 28 0.97 -3.51 -16.30
C GLU A 28 2.29 -4.27 -16.05
N LYS A 29 2.77 -4.25 -14.80
CA LYS A 29 3.96 -5.02 -14.40
C LYS A 29 3.80 -6.52 -14.58
N LEU A 30 2.57 -7.03 -14.57
CA LEU A 30 2.31 -8.47 -14.73
C LEU A 30 2.47 -8.95 -16.18
N LYS A 31 2.39 -8.07 -17.17
CA LYS A 31 2.55 -8.43 -18.58
C LYS A 31 3.87 -9.14 -18.86
N ASN A 32 4.93 -8.78 -18.13
CA ASN A 32 6.29 -9.27 -18.34
C ASN A 32 6.78 -10.21 -17.22
N ILE A 33 5.90 -10.58 -16.28
CA ILE A 33 6.28 -11.38 -15.11
C ILE A 33 5.44 -12.65 -15.03
N LYS A 34 6.07 -13.82 -15.14
CA LYS A 34 5.41 -15.08 -14.87
C LYS A 34 5.38 -15.34 -13.36
N ILE A 35 4.20 -15.28 -12.76
CA ILE A 35 4.02 -15.62 -11.35
C ILE A 35 4.14 -17.15 -11.18
N LYS A 36 5.21 -17.60 -10.52
CA LYS A 36 5.46 -19.02 -10.25
C LYS A 36 4.48 -19.54 -9.21
N LYS A 37 4.43 -18.94 -8.05
CA LYS A 37 3.56 -19.32 -6.93
C LYS A 37 2.82 -18.11 -6.38
N TYR A 38 3.54 -17.19 -5.78
CA TYR A 38 3.02 -15.92 -5.26
C TYR A 38 4.09 -14.82 -5.33
N ALA A 39 3.64 -13.57 -5.37
CA ALA A 39 4.51 -12.41 -5.37
C ALA A 39 3.96 -11.30 -4.48
N ILE A 40 4.83 -10.35 -4.12
CA ILE A 40 4.51 -9.16 -3.35
C ILE A 40 4.81 -7.95 -4.23
N PHE A 41 3.86 -7.03 -4.32
CA PHE A 41 4.05 -5.74 -4.96
C PHE A 41 4.76 -4.80 -3.99
N PHE A 42 5.92 -4.30 -4.40
CA PHE A 42 6.61 -3.21 -3.73
C PHE A 42 6.05 -1.91 -4.25
N GLN A 43 5.35 -1.19 -3.39
CA GLN A 43 4.58 0.00 -3.74
C GLN A 43 5.22 1.26 -3.15
N LYS A 44 5.01 2.39 -3.83
CA LYS A 44 5.32 3.72 -3.32
C LYS A 44 4.19 4.15 -2.40
N ILE A 45 4.51 4.70 -1.24
CA ILE A 45 3.51 5.19 -0.29
C ILE A 45 3.39 6.71 -0.37
N TYR A 46 2.16 7.18 -0.57
CA TYR A 46 1.78 8.58 -0.57
C TYR A 46 0.85 8.85 0.59
N LYS A 47 1.04 9.96 1.30
CA LYS A 47 0.28 10.28 2.51
C LYS A 47 -0.37 11.65 2.39
N TYR A 48 -1.62 11.73 2.81
CA TYR A 48 -2.46 12.93 2.92
C TYR A 48 -2.80 13.62 1.61
N LYS A 49 -1.87 13.65 0.69
CA LYS A 49 -2.01 14.18 -0.68
C LYS A 49 -1.45 13.15 -1.65
N ILE A 50 -2.06 13.05 -2.83
CA ILE A 50 -1.68 12.02 -3.82
C ILE A 50 -0.26 12.19 -4.35
N ASN A 51 0.33 13.37 -4.19
CA ASN A 51 1.69 13.67 -4.64
C ASN A 51 2.67 13.96 -3.49
N LEU A 52 2.35 13.56 -2.24
CA LEU A 52 3.29 13.57 -1.12
C LEU A 52 3.85 12.17 -0.85
N LEU A 53 5.03 11.91 -1.38
CA LEU A 53 5.73 10.61 -1.31
C LEU A 53 6.49 10.47 0.01
N SER A 54 6.33 9.34 0.69
CA SER A 54 7.15 8.91 1.82
C SER A 54 8.28 8.01 1.34
N GLU A 55 9.45 8.58 1.01
CA GLU A 55 10.60 7.81 0.50
C GLU A 55 11.18 6.85 1.55
N SER A 56 11.14 7.22 2.83
CA SER A 56 11.69 6.40 3.93
C SER A 56 10.91 5.10 4.19
N GLU A 57 9.69 4.99 3.67
CA GLU A 57 8.84 3.81 3.82
C GLU A 57 8.87 2.90 2.57
N TYR A 58 9.66 3.25 1.56
CA TYR A 58 9.85 2.38 0.40
C TYR A 58 10.89 1.27 0.70
N PRO A 59 10.64 0.03 0.28
CA PRO A 59 9.44 -0.45 -0.39
C PRO A 59 8.31 -0.82 0.59
N TRP A 60 7.13 -0.26 0.38
CA TRP A 60 5.95 -0.75 1.06
C TRP A 60 5.57 -2.12 0.50
N GLN A 61 5.45 -3.11 1.38
CA GLN A 61 5.04 -4.46 0.99
C GLN A 61 3.52 -4.53 0.94
N GLY A 62 2.94 -3.99 -0.13
CA GLY A 62 1.51 -3.82 -0.31
C GLY A 62 0.80 -5.07 -0.81
N SER A 63 0.07 -4.94 -1.89
CA SER A 63 -0.74 -6.00 -2.49
C SER A 63 0.04 -7.29 -2.73
N ARG A 64 -0.65 -8.43 -2.64
CA ARG A 64 -0.07 -9.75 -2.88
C ARG A 64 -0.84 -10.46 -3.98
N ILE A 65 -0.13 -11.24 -4.78
CA ILE A 65 -0.68 -12.04 -5.86
C ILE A 65 -0.27 -13.50 -5.71
N VAL A 66 -1.19 -14.41 -6.01
CA VAL A 66 -0.96 -15.86 -5.94
C VAL A 66 -1.76 -16.59 -7.01
N ARG A 67 -1.27 -17.72 -7.54
CA ARG A 67 -2.14 -18.64 -8.28
C ARG A 67 -3.14 -19.29 -7.34
N LYS A 68 -4.41 -19.37 -7.74
CA LYS A 68 -5.52 -19.87 -6.91
C LYS A 68 -5.19 -21.21 -6.25
N LYS A 69 -4.61 -22.16 -7.00
CA LYS A 69 -4.21 -23.49 -6.48
C LYS A 69 -3.21 -23.45 -5.33
N TYR A 70 -2.48 -22.35 -5.15
CA TYR A 70 -1.52 -22.19 -4.04
C TYR A 70 -2.05 -21.32 -2.90
N LEU A 71 -3.26 -20.77 -3.05
CA LEU A 71 -3.88 -19.93 -2.02
C LEU A 71 -4.41 -20.83 -0.88
N LYS A 72 -3.76 -20.78 0.28
CA LYS A 72 -4.23 -21.48 1.48
C LYS A 72 -5.37 -20.75 2.17
N SER A 73 -5.21 -19.45 2.35
CA SER A 73 -6.23 -18.52 2.85
C SER A 73 -5.79 -17.09 2.54
N PRO A 74 -6.71 -16.11 2.49
CA PRO A 74 -6.37 -14.69 2.35
C PRO A 74 -5.41 -14.22 3.43
N GLN A 75 -5.65 -14.57 4.68
CA GLN A 75 -4.78 -14.18 5.79
C GLN A 75 -3.38 -14.81 5.68
N TRP A 76 -3.28 -16.06 5.23
CA TRP A 76 -1.98 -16.67 4.95
C TRP A 76 -1.20 -15.88 3.89
N LEU A 77 -1.87 -15.39 2.84
CA LEU A 77 -1.23 -14.59 1.80
C LEU A 77 -0.83 -13.21 2.33
N ARG A 78 -1.71 -12.54 3.07
CA ARG A 78 -1.42 -11.23 3.71
C ARG A 78 -0.21 -11.30 4.65
N ASN A 79 -0.03 -12.41 5.35
CA ASN A 79 1.10 -12.62 6.27
C ASN A 79 2.42 -12.92 5.54
N LYS A 80 2.41 -13.02 4.19
CA LYS A 80 3.65 -13.15 3.43
C LYS A 80 4.35 -11.81 3.34
N ILE A 81 5.47 -11.70 4.03
CA ILE A 81 6.33 -10.52 4.03
C ILE A 81 7.74 -10.92 3.61
N PHE A 82 8.42 -10.00 2.94
CA PHE A 82 9.86 -10.13 2.75
C PHE A 82 10.55 -9.86 4.07
N LYS A 83 11.33 -10.84 4.53
CA LYS A 83 12.28 -10.64 5.62
C LYS A 83 13.68 -10.70 5.02
N ARG A 84 14.51 -9.70 5.30
CA ARG A 84 15.92 -9.71 4.89
C ARG A 84 16.58 -10.97 5.45
N ILE A 85 17.04 -11.84 4.56
CA ILE A 85 17.60 -13.14 4.94
C ILE A 85 19.07 -12.94 5.26
N LYS A 86 19.52 -13.46 6.39
CA LYS A 86 20.93 -13.49 6.75
C LYS A 86 21.64 -14.57 5.91
N PHE A 87 22.92 -14.37 5.59
CA PHE A 87 23.71 -15.20 4.67
C PHE A 87 23.60 -16.72 4.97
N TRP A 88 23.58 -17.11 6.23
CA TRP A 88 23.47 -18.53 6.64
C TRP A 88 22.06 -19.13 6.50
N GLN A 89 21.07 -18.36 6.08
CA GLN A 89 19.69 -18.83 5.86
C GLN A 89 19.41 -19.09 4.37
N PHE A 90 20.42 -19.47 3.61
CA PHE A 90 20.37 -19.63 2.15
C PHE A 90 19.22 -20.52 1.67
N HIS A 91 18.87 -21.58 2.43
CA HIS A 91 17.74 -22.47 2.13
C HIS A 91 16.38 -21.74 2.05
N ARG A 92 16.26 -20.56 2.69
CA ARG A 92 15.03 -19.74 2.66
C ARG A 92 14.85 -18.97 1.36
N HIS A 93 15.89 -18.81 0.54
CA HIS A 93 15.78 -18.19 -0.78
C HIS A 93 14.84 -18.98 -1.71
N LEU A 94 14.77 -20.30 -1.56
CA LEU A 94 13.88 -21.17 -2.34
C LEU A 94 12.39 -20.96 -2.01
N THR A 95 12.07 -20.39 -0.85
CA THR A 95 10.70 -20.18 -0.36
C THR A 95 10.28 -18.71 -0.37
N ASN A 96 11.18 -17.81 -0.78
CA ASN A 96 10.86 -16.38 -0.86
C ASN A 96 9.82 -16.09 -1.93
N PRO A 97 8.93 -15.11 -1.68
CA PRO A 97 8.04 -14.60 -2.71
C PRO A 97 8.84 -13.97 -3.86
N GLN A 98 8.27 -13.96 -5.04
CA GLN A 98 8.72 -13.07 -6.09
C GLN A 98 8.38 -11.63 -5.69
N PHE A 99 9.18 -10.66 -6.17
CA PHE A 99 8.94 -9.25 -5.94
C PHE A 99 8.64 -8.54 -7.23
N ILE A 100 7.63 -7.68 -7.19
CA ILE A 100 7.25 -6.81 -8.30
C ILE A 100 7.65 -5.40 -7.86
N HIS A 101 8.85 -4.98 -8.32
CA HIS A 101 9.40 -3.65 -8.03
C HIS A 101 8.60 -2.57 -8.74
N ASP A 102 8.49 -1.39 -8.10
CA ASP A 102 7.61 -0.30 -8.58
C ASP A 102 6.21 -0.83 -8.94
N GLY A 103 5.73 -1.75 -8.10
CA GLY A 103 4.54 -2.55 -8.34
C GLY A 103 3.24 -1.85 -8.04
N GLY A 104 3.24 -0.52 -7.87
CA GLY A 104 2.02 0.24 -7.64
C GLY A 104 2.14 1.29 -6.55
N TRP A 105 1.00 1.66 -5.99
CA TRP A 105 0.84 2.80 -5.11
C TRP A 105 0.04 2.43 -3.86
N HIS A 106 0.43 3.02 -2.73
CA HIS A 106 -0.34 3.00 -1.50
C HIS A 106 -0.70 4.45 -1.14
N PHE A 107 -1.99 4.78 -1.22
CA PHE A 107 -2.52 6.12 -0.97
C PHE A 107 -3.12 6.23 0.43
N SER A 108 -2.27 6.45 1.43
CA SER A 108 -2.68 6.48 2.82
C SER A 108 -3.21 7.85 3.24
N TYR A 109 -4.36 7.89 3.91
CA TYR A 109 -4.98 9.11 4.43
C TYR A 109 -5.32 10.17 3.37
N ILE A 110 -5.63 9.79 2.12
CA ILE A 110 -6.11 10.73 1.09
C ILE A 110 -7.59 11.03 1.33
N MET A 111 -7.86 11.91 2.28
CA MET A 111 -9.22 12.29 2.71
C MET A 111 -9.21 13.62 3.46
N SER A 112 -10.41 14.16 3.81
CA SER A 112 -10.52 15.39 4.60
C SER A 112 -9.94 15.23 6.01
N LEU A 113 -9.62 16.35 6.67
CA LEU A 113 -9.04 16.37 8.02
C LEU A 113 -9.94 15.64 9.04
N GLU A 114 -11.26 15.83 8.93
CA GLU A 114 -12.25 15.20 9.80
C GLU A 114 -12.25 13.68 9.62
N LYS A 115 -12.14 13.21 8.38
CA LYS A 115 -12.04 11.77 8.08
C LYS A 115 -10.72 11.17 8.54
N ILE A 116 -9.61 11.92 8.45
CA ILE A 116 -8.32 11.51 9.02
C ILE A 116 -8.45 11.33 10.52
N LYS A 117 -9.03 12.33 11.22
CA LYS A 117 -9.32 12.26 12.65
C LYS A 117 -10.14 11.01 12.99
N LEU A 118 -11.27 10.84 12.30
CA LEU A 118 -12.16 9.68 12.52
C LEU A 118 -11.42 8.34 12.29
N LYS A 119 -10.59 8.26 11.25
CA LYS A 119 -9.77 7.07 10.98
C LYS A 119 -8.82 6.77 12.13
N ILE A 120 -8.15 7.79 12.68
CA ILE A 120 -7.23 7.64 13.83
C ILE A 120 -7.98 7.16 15.06
N GLU A 121 -9.11 7.77 15.37
CA GLU A 121 -9.95 7.41 16.54
C GLU A 121 -10.55 6.00 16.42
N SER A 122 -10.81 5.53 15.19
CA SER A 122 -11.38 4.21 14.90
C SER A 122 -10.34 3.10 14.79
N PHE A 123 -9.04 3.42 14.86
CA PHE A 123 -7.99 2.41 14.70
C PHE A 123 -7.94 1.47 15.89
N ALA A 124 -7.89 0.16 15.61
CA ALA A 124 -7.82 -0.90 16.63
C ALA A 124 -6.53 -0.88 17.49
N HIS A 125 -5.51 -0.17 17.05
CA HIS A 125 -4.28 0.06 17.78
C HIS A 125 -4.41 1.30 18.67
N GLY A 126 -4.90 1.12 19.90
CA GLY A 126 -5.10 2.19 20.89
C GLY A 126 -3.85 2.99 21.24
N GLU A 127 -2.67 2.48 20.94
CA GLU A 127 -1.39 3.16 21.11
C GLU A 127 -1.23 4.45 20.27
N TRP A 128 -1.97 4.56 19.16
CA TRP A 128 -1.98 5.75 18.29
C TRP A 128 -3.21 6.65 18.51
N ASN A 129 -4.18 6.19 19.29
CA ASN A 129 -5.35 6.98 19.67
C ASN A 129 -5.01 7.91 20.85
N ILE A 130 -4.03 8.77 20.63
CA ILE A 130 -3.62 9.81 21.56
C ILE A 130 -4.22 11.13 21.05
N GLU A 131 -4.84 11.90 21.93
CA GLU A 131 -5.47 13.20 21.62
C GLU A 131 -4.59 14.10 20.73
N LYS A 132 -3.28 14.04 20.92
CA LYS A 132 -2.30 14.75 20.11
C LYS A 132 -2.43 14.43 18.61
N PHE A 133 -2.64 13.16 18.24
CA PHE A 133 -2.67 12.74 16.84
C PHE A 133 -4.06 12.90 16.20
N SER A 134 -5.12 12.92 17.00
CA SER A 134 -6.49 13.15 16.52
C SER A 134 -6.91 14.63 16.54
N ASN A 135 -6.05 15.54 17.00
CA ASN A 135 -6.31 16.97 16.98
C ASN A 135 -6.22 17.50 15.53
N ILE A 136 -7.29 18.15 15.05
CA ILE A 136 -7.40 18.64 13.66
C ILE A 136 -6.32 19.67 13.34
N ASP A 137 -6.02 20.61 14.26
CA ASP A 137 -5.00 21.62 14.03
C ASP A 137 -3.62 21.02 13.93
N HIS A 138 -3.34 19.98 14.73
CA HIS A 138 -2.11 19.21 14.63
C HIS A 138 -2.00 18.49 13.28
N ILE A 139 -3.08 17.79 12.86
CA ILE A 139 -3.13 17.11 11.57
C ILE A 139 -2.85 18.10 10.43
N LYS A 140 -3.56 19.24 10.42
CA LYS A 140 -3.39 20.29 9.43
C LYS A 140 -1.96 20.80 9.37
N LYS A 141 -1.39 21.15 10.53
CA LYS A 141 -0.01 21.64 10.65
C LYS A 141 1.02 20.65 10.12
N GLN A 142 0.84 19.35 10.40
CA GLN A 142 1.76 18.30 9.90
C GLN A 142 1.68 18.16 8.37
N ILE A 143 0.47 18.17 7.82
CA ILE A 143 0.28 18.08 6.35
C ILE A 143 0.89 19.30 5.65
N GLU A 144 0.65 20.52 6.16
CA GLU A 144 1.22 21.77 5.63
C GLU A 144 2.76 21.75 5.71
N ALA A 145 3.30 21.24 6.80
CA ALA A 145 4.74 21.06 6.98
C ALA A 145 5.32 19.86 6.20
N ARG A 146 4.48 19.09 5.48
CA ARG A 146 4.85 17.85 4.78
C ARG A 146 5.54 16.85 5.68
N ARG A 147 5.02 16.63 6.88
CA ARG A 147 5.56 15.70 7.87
C ARG A 147 4.59 14.58 8.15
N ASP A 148 5.13 13.44 8.54
CA ASP A 148 4.31 12.32 9.01
C ASP A 148 3.63 12.67 10.34
N LEU A 149 2.38 12.22 10.52
CA LEU A 149 1.62 12.48 11.75
C LEU A 149 2.23 11.82 12.98
N TYR A 150 2.85 10.68 12.81
CA TYR A 150 3.36 9.85 13.89
C TYR A 150 4.87 9.98 14.09
N ASP A 151 5.60 10.45 13.07
CA ASP A 151 7.05 10.61 13.09
C ASP A 151 7.45 11.98 12.49
N ASN A 152 7.71 12.95 13.36
CA ASN A 152 8.10 14.30 12.97
C ASN A 152 9.41 14.37 12.16
N ASN A 153 10.27 13.34 12.25
CA ASN A 153 11.52 13.30 11.49
C ASN A 153 11.29 12.84 10.04
N ARG A 154 10.15 12.24 9.77
CA ARG A 154 9.80 11.76 8.44
C ARG A 154 9.21 12.89 7.62
N ILE A 155 9.96 13.34 6.63
CA ILE A 155 9.56 14.39 5.69
C ILE A 155 8.97 13.73 4.43
N LEU A 156 7.83 14.24 3.98
CA LEU A 156 7.17 13.81 2.75
C LEU A 156 7.64 14.69 1.60
N LYS A 157 8.05 14.04 0.51
CA LYS A 157 8.55 14.72 -0.68
C LYS A 157 7.40 15.03 -1.63
N LYS A 158 7.25 16.29 -2.01
CA LYS A 158 6.38 16.66 -3.13
C LYS A 158 6.98 16.13 -4.43
N VAL A 159 6.21 15.39 -5.19
CA VAL A 159 6.59 14.90 -6.51
C VAL A 159 5.62 15.39 -7.57
N GLU A 160 6.07 15.48 -8.83
CA GLU A 160 5.20 15.77 -9.96
C GLU A 160 4.30 14.58 -10.28
N ILE A 161 3.06 14.88 -10.62
CA ILE A 161 2.11 13.89 -11.13
C ILE A 161 2.38 13.73 -12.62
N ASN A 162 2.90 12.57 -13.01
CA ASN A 162 3.28 12.24 -14.37
C ASN A 162 2.87 10.80 -14.72
N ASN A 163 3.29 10.30 -15.85
CA ASN A 163 2.95 8.96 -16.37
C ASN A 163 3.33 7.79 -15.46
N THR A 164 4.03 8.03 -14.34
CA THR A 164 4.29 7.01 -13.31
C THR A 164 3.16 6.88 -12.28
N PHE A 165 2.09 7.68 -12.38
CA PHE A 165 0.91 7.59 -11.54
C PHE A 165 -0.17 6.69 -12.16
N PRO A 166 -1.16 6.22 -11.36
CA PRO A 166 -2.29 5.48 -11.91
C PRO A 166 -2.98 6.26 -13.02
N ARG A 167 -3.26 5.59 -14.14
CA ARG A 167 -3.88 6.22 -15.30
C ARG A 167 -5.19 6.97 -14.93
N TYR A 168 -6.00 6.37 -14.06
CA TYR A 168 -7.24 6.99 -13.61
C TYR A 168 -7.03 8.36 -12.96
N ILE A 169 -5.93 8.56 -12.21
CA ILE A 169 -5.59 9.85 -11.62
C ILE A 169 -5.22 10.86 -12.71
N LEU A 170 -4.42 10.42 -13.70
CA LEU A 170 -4.01 11.29 -14.82
C LEU A 170 -5.20 11.73 -15.67
N ASP A 171 -6.07 10.79 -16.00
CA ASP A 171 -7.25 11.04 -16.84
C ASP A 171 -8.34 11.85 -16.10
N ASN A 172 -8.25 12.00 -14.77
CA ASN A 172 -9.25 12.69 -13.95
C ASN A 172 -8.60 13.64 -12.95
N ILE A 173 -7.50 14.28 -13.30
CA ILE A 173 -6.69 15.09 -12.38
C ILE A 173 -7.51 16.19 -11.67
N GLU A 174 -8.49 16.75 -12.35
CA GLU A 174 -9.38 17.81 -11.84
C GLU A 174 -10.17 17.35 -10.61
N LYS A 175 -10.56 16.07 -10.55
CA LYS A 175 -11.30 15.51 -9.40
C LYS A 175 -10.43 15.41 -8.13
N PHE A 176 -9.14 15.48 -8.29
CA PHE A 176 -8.17 15.31 -7.21
C PHE A 176 -7.51 16.61 -6.77
N GLY A 177 -7.97 17.76 -7.27
CA GLY A 177 -7.36 19.06 -7.02
C GLY A 177 -7.16 19.37 -5.53
N GLU A 178 -8.15 19.07 -4.68
CA GLU A 178 -8.04 19.26 -3.22
C GLU A 178 -7.01 18.32 -2.55
N PHE A 179 -6.64 17.24 -3.21
CA PHE A 179 -5.67 16.24 -2.73
C PHE A 179 -4.29 16.37 -3.38
N ILE A 180 -4.01 17.47 -4.04
CA ILE A 180 -2.72 17.79 -4.67
C ILE A 180 -2.12 19.03 -3.97
N VAL A 181 -0.80 19.06 -3.80
CA VAL A 181 -0.05 20.23 -3.34
C VAL A 181 0.89 20.75 -4.41
#